data_b9a5b984f4e32957824a98ee65c5d427
#
_entry.id   b9a5b984f4e32957824a98ee65c5d427
#
_cell.length_a   1.000
_cell.length_b   1.000
_cell.length_c   1.000
_cell.angle_alpha   90.00
_cell.angle_beta   90.00
_cell.angle_gamma   90.00
#
_symmetry.space_group_name_H-M   'P 1'
#
loop_
_entity.id
_entity.type
_entity.pdbx_description
1 polymer ?
#
loop_
_entity_poly.entity_id
_entity_poly.type
_entity_poly.pdbx_seq_one_letter_code
_entity_poly.pdbx_strand_id
1 'polypeptide(L)'
;MNENPAYKSGFATLIGRPNVGKSTLMNRLIGQKIAITSNKPQTTRNRIQTVLTLDEGQIVFLDTPGIHKAKNKLGDYMVNVAEHTLNDVDVILWLVEPTNFIGAGERHIIEQLKKTRTPVILVINKTDTVKKDDILAFIDTYRKELDFQEIVPVSALKGDNTDVLIQCILKYLPYGPAFYDEDTITDQPMRQIVAELIREKALRLLSEEIPHGIAVTVENMKERGRICDIEATIICERDSHKGIIIGKGGQMLKKIGSQARPEIEDMLEMKVNLQLWVKVKKDWRDSDILLKNFGYNPKDIEMGE
;
A
#
# COMPACT_ATOMS: atom_id res chain seq x y z
N MET A 1 25.05 -6.61 -14.51
CA MET A 1 23.85 -6.58 -15.38
C MET A 1 23.65 -7.99 -15.90
N ASN A 2 22.52 -8.61 -15.59
CA ASN A 2 22.23 -9.96 -16.07
C ASN A 2 21.91 -9.88 -17.56
N GLU A 3 22.84 -10.34 -18.42
CA GLU A 3 22.64 -10.46 -19.88
C GLU A 3 21.88 -11.75 -20.26
N ASN A 4 20.94 -12.19 -19.41
CA ASN A 4 20.09 -13.31 -19.77
C ASN A 4 19.03 -12.83 -20.77
N PRO A 5 19.06 -13.26 -22.04
CA PRO A 5 18.09 -12.83 -23.06
C PRO A 5 16.66 -13.27 -22.75
N ALA A 6 16.46 -14.13 -21.77
CA ALA A 6 15.16 -14.57 -21.27
C ALA A 6 14.69 -13.79 -20.03
N TYR A 7 15.48 -12.82 -19.54
CA TYR A 7 15.13 -12.03 -18.38
C TYR A 7 13.94 -11.10 -18.67
N LYS A 8 12.99 -11.05 -17.76
CA LYS A 8 11.79 -10.24 -17.89
C LYS A 8 11.73 -9.19 -16.80
N SER A 9 11.38 -7.96 -17.17
CA SER A 9 11.21 -6.89 -16.19
C SER A 9 10.04 -5.99 -16.58
N GLY A 10 9.27 -5.56 -15.59
CA GLY A 10 8.12 -4.72 -15.84
C GLY A 10 7.39 -4.32 -14.56
N PHE A 11 6.33 -3.55 -14.75
CA PHE A 11 5.53 -2.95 -13.70
C PHE A 11 4.20 -3.68 -13.52
N ALA A 12 3.85 -3.96 -12.26
CA ALA A 12 2.58 -4.57 -11.90
C ALA A 12 1.87 -3.71 -10.83
N THR A 13 0.61 -3.34 -11.06
CA THR A 13 -0.16 -2.59 -10.06
C THR A 13 -1.19 -3.46 -9.35
N LEU A 14 -1.41 -3.16 -8.06
CA LEU A 14 -2.44 -3.80 -7.24
C LEU A 14 -3.63 -2.87 -7.08
N ILE A 15 -4.76 -3.25 -7.63
CA ILE A 15 -6.02 -2.52 -7.48
C ILE A 15 -7.07 -3.34 -6.75
N GLY A 16 -8.08 -2.68 -6.24
CA GLY A 16 -9.18 -3.32 -5.53
C GLY A 16 -9.75 -2.40 -4.47
N ARG A 17 -10.90 -2.80 -3.90
CA ARG A 17 -11.52 -2.03 -2.80
C ARG A 17 -10.58 -1.90 -1.60
N PRO A 18 -10.85 -0.95 -0.69
CA PRO A 18 -10.18 -0.92 0.61
C PRO A 18 -10.33 -2.27 1.34
N ASN A 19 -9.29 -2.69 2.05
CA ASN A 19 -9.26 -3.88 2.92
C ASN A 19 -9.32 -5.25 2.23
N VAL A 20 -9.25 -5.34 0.91
CA VAL A 20 -9.16 -6.63 0.19
C VAL A 20 -7.79 -7.31 0.34
N GLY A 21 -6.80 -6.62 0.93
CA GLY A 21 -5.50 -7.18 1.26
C GLY A 21 -4.35 -6.83 0.30
N LYS A 22 -4.45 -5.72 -0.47
CA LYS A 22 -3.40 -5.28 -1.42
C LYS A 22 -2.02 -5.17 -0.76
N SER A 23 -1.89 -4.32 0.24
CA SER A 23 -0.61 -4.10 0.94
C SER A 23 -0.13 -5.36 1.69
N THR A 24 -1.05 -6.22 2.16
CA THR A 24 -0.69 -7.52 2.75
C THR A 24 -0.08 -8.45 1.72
N LEU A 25 -0.69 -8.51 0.54
CA LEU A 25 -0.17 -9.33 -0.56
C LEU A 25 1.20 -8.80 -1.02
N MET A 26 1.32 -7.49 -1.25
CA MET A 26 2.59 -6.89 -1.65
C MET A 26 3.71 -7.19 -0.65
N ASN A 27 3.50 -6.95 0.66
CA ASN A 27 4.48 -7.29 1.69
C ASN A 27 4.83 -8.79 1.70
N ARG A 28 3.85 -9.66 1.42
CA ARG A 28 4.08 -11.11 1.33
C ARG A 28 4.96 -11.48 0.13
N LEU A 29 4.71 -10.89 -1.03
CA LEU A 29 5.48 -11.15 -2.26
C LEU A 29 6.93 -10.66 -2.14
N ILE A 30 7.13 -9.51 -1.47
CA ILE A 30 8.46 -8.92 -1.24
C ILE A 30 9.21 -9.62 -0.09
N GLY A 31 8.51 -10.28 0.83
CA GLY A 31 9.10 -10.90 2.03
C GLY A 31 9.42 -9.92 3.15
N GLN A 32 9.11 -8.62 2.97
CA GLN A 32 9.37 -7.55 3.95
C GLN A 32 8.16 -6.63 4.11
N LYS A 33 8.08 -5.96 5.26
CA LYS A 33 7.02 -5.01 5.56
C LYS A 33 7.39 -3.60 5.10
N ILE A 34 7.02 -3.26 3.88
CA ILE A 34 7.20 -1.91 3.32
C ILE A 34 5.90 -1.11 3.38
N ALA A 35 4.77 -1.71 2.97
CA ALA A 35 3.47 -1.07 3.03
C ALA A 35 2.77 -1.33 4.36
N ILE A 36 2.13 -0.30 4.91
CA ILE A 36 1.35 -0.44 6.14
C ILE A 36 0.03 -1.16 5.88
N THR A 37 -0.43 -1.88 6.90
CA THR A 37 -1.67 -2.65 6.83
C THR A 37 -2.64 -2.26 7.94
N SER A 38 -3.90 -2.08 7.62
CA SER A 38 -4.94 -1.77 8.59
C SER A 38 -6.32 -2.18 8.07
N ASN A 39 -7.24 -2.46 8.97
CA ASN A 39 -8.66 -2.68 8.64
C ASN A 39 -9.42 -1.35 8.38
N LYS A 40 -8.75 -0.22 8.47
CA LYS A 40 -9.36 1.09 8.21
C LYS A 40 -9.27 1.42 6.71
N PRO A 41 -10.29 2.07 6.12
CA PRO A 41 -10.16 2.61 4.77
C PRO A 41 -9.11 3.71 4.72
N GLN A 42 -8.58 3.96 3.51
CA GLN A 42 -7.50 4.94 3.28
C GLN A 42 -6.19 4.62 4.03
N THR A 43 -5.87 3.32 4.18
CA THR A 43 -4.59 2.88 4.76
C THR A 43 -3.45 3.29 3.87
N THR A 44 -3.43 2.89 2.60
CA THR A 44 -2.49 3.38 1.58
C THR A 44 -3.00 4.71 1.02
N ARG A 45 -2.17 5.73 0.99
CA ARG A 45 -2.51 7.08 0.48
C ARG A 45 -1.65 7.51 -0.70
N ASN A 46 -0.40 7.07 -0.72
CA ASN A 46 0.54 7.31 -1.82
C ASN A 46 0.71 6.03 -2.64
N ARG A 47 1.21 6.17 -3.86
CA ARG A 47 1.78 5.05 -4.60
C ARG A 47 3.02 4.57 -3.84
N ILE A 48 3.04 3.29 -3.50
CA ILE A 48 4.21 2.66 -2.88
C ILE A 48 4.82 1.74 -3.91
N GLN A 49 6.07 1.99 -4.26
CA GLN A 49 6.83 1.17 -5.17
C GLN A 49 7.70 0.19 -4.41
N THR A 50 7.63 -1.08 -4.81
CA THR A 50 8.51 -2.13 -4.28
C THR A 50 9.02 -3.00 -5.41
N VAL A 51 10.21 -3.54 -5.25
CA VAL A 51 10.92 -4.31 -6.27
C VAL A 51 11.12 -5.74 -5.76
N LEU A 52 10.72 -6.70 -6.57
CA LEU A 52 11.00 -8.11 -6.38
C LEU A 52 11.95 -8.56 -7.48
N THR A 53 13.21 -8.85 -7.13
CA THR A 53 14.20 -9.38 -8.04
C THR A 53 14.31 -10.88 -7.89
N LEU A 54 14.27 -11.61 -9.01
CA LEU A 54 14.35 -13.04 -9.14
C LEU A 54 15.37 -13.41 -10.21
N ASP A 55 15.82 -14.66 -10.26
CA ASP A 55 16.77 -15.14 -11.27
C ASP A 55 16.24 -14.99 -12.70
N GLU A 56 14.92 -15.09 -12.88
CA GLU A 56 14.21 -15.05 -14.17
C GLU A 56 13.62 -13.71 -14.52
N GLY A 57 13.57 -12.75 -13.60
CA GLY A 57 12.98 -11.44 -13.87
C GLY A 57 12.90 -10.52 -12.67
N GLN A 58 12.51 -9.26 -12.93
CA GLN A 58 12.26 -8.25 -11.92
C GLN A 58 10.84 -7.68 -12.05
N ILE A 59 10.08 -7.73 -10.96
CA ILE A 59 8.73 -7.20 -10.89
C ILE A 59 8.76 -5.94 -10.04
N VAL A 60 8.38 -4.80 -10.62
CA VAL A 60 8.19 -3.55 -9.89
C VAL A 60 6.71 -3.43 -9.53
N PHE A 61 6.37 -3.65 -8.26
CA PHE A 61 5.01 -3.53 -7.77
C PHE A 61 4.67 -2.09 -7.41
N LEU A 62 3.48 -1.65 -7.82
CA LEU A 62 2.91 -0.35 -7.47
C LEU A 62 1.64 -0.58 -6.65
N ASP A 63 1.73 -0.49 -5.30
CA ASP A 63 0.55 -0.49 -4.43
C ASP A 63 -0.11 0.89 -4.47
N THR A 64 -1.39 0.91 -4.79
CA THR A 64 -2.15 2.14 -4.94
C THR A 64 -3.20 2.28 -3.84
N PRO A 65 -3.63 3.53 -3.54
CA PRO A 65 -4.81 3.74 -2.72
C PRO A 65 -6.00 2.95 -3.25
N GLY A 66 -6.83 2.41 -2.35
CA GLY A 66 -8.05 1.72 -2.74
C GLY A 66 -9.00 2.67 -3.47
N ILE A 67 -9.53 2.25 -4.61
CA ILE A 67 -10.47 3.04 -5.41
C ILE A 67 -11.75 3.29 -4.61
N HIS A 68 -12.08 4.55 -4.38
CA HIS A 68 -13.25 5.00 -3.61
C HIS A 68 -13.73 6.38 -4.09
N LYS A 69 -14.93 6.79 -3.70
CA LYS A 69 -15.43 8.13 -4.01
C LYS A 69 -14.74 9.17 -3.12
N ALA A 70 -14.08 10.15 -3.73
CA ALA A 70 -13.43 11.24 -3.03
C ALA A 70 -14.43 12.13 -2.27
N LYS A 71 -14.03 12.64 -1.11
CA LYS A 71 -14.83 13.54 -0.26
C LYS A 71 -14.10 14.84 0.09
N ASN A 72 -12.83 14.94 -0.23
CA ASN A 72 -11.94 16.07 0.03
C ASN A 72 -10.73 16.00 -0.92
N LYS A 73 -9.88 17.03 -0.94
CA LYS A 73 -8.70 17.07 -1.83
C LYS A 73 -7.71 15.93 -1.61
N LEU A 74 -7.53 15.44 -0.38
CA LEU A 74 -6.73 14.23 -0.15
C LEU A 74 -7.35 13.01 -0.84
N GLY A 75 -8.68 12.89 -0.82
CA GLY A 75 -9.40 11.85 -1.54
C GLY A 75 -9.26 11.96 -3.04
N ASP A 76 -9.34 13.18 -3.60
CA ASP A 76 -9.10 13.44 -5.03
C ASP A 76 -7.68 13.06 -5.43
N TYR A 77 -6.68 13.43 -4.62
CA TYR A 77 -5.29 13.00 -4.81
C TYR A 77 -5.17 11.47 -4.88
N MET A 78 -5.77 10.75 -3.93
CA MET A 78 -5.71 9.28 -3.89
C MET A 78 -6.37 8.62 -5.10
N VAL A 79 -7.47 9.15 -5.59
CA VAL A 79 -8.15 8.66 -6.81
C VAL A 79 -7.24 8.88 -8.03
N ASN A 80 -6.68 10.07 -8.17
CA ASN A 80 -5.78 10.40 -9.28
C ASN A 80 -4.54 9.47 -9.29
N VAL A 81 -3.93 9.20 -8.11
CA VAL A 81 -2.81 8.24 -7.99
C VAL A 81 -3.21 6.87 -8.52
N ALA A 82 -4.40 6.38 -8.13
CA ALA A 82 -4.86 5.05 -8.55
C ALA A 82 -5.16 5.00 -10.05
N GLU A 83 -5.78 6.03 -10.63
CA GLU A 83 -6.16 6.06 -12.04
C GLU A 83 -4.96 6.22 -12.98
N HIS A 84 -4.00 7.10 -12.65
CA HIS A 84 -2.78 7.26 -13.45
C HIS A 84 -1.96 5.97 -13.50
N THR A 85 -1.82 5.27 -12.36
CA THR A 85 -1.05 4.03 -12.30
C THR A 85 -1.58 2.92 -13.21
N LEU A 86 -2.88 2.91 -13.54
CA LEU A 86 -3.47 1.88 -14.41
C LEU A 86 -2.96 1.93 -15.86
N ASN A 87 -2.53 3.10 -16.31
CA ASN A 87 -2.12 3.30 -17.71
C ASN A 87 -0.63 3.02 -17.94
N ASP A 88 0.17 3.00 -16.87
CA ASP A 88 1.63 2.99 -16.93
C ASP A 88 2.23 1.65 -16.49
N VAL A 89 1.45 0.55 -16.53
CA VAL A 89 1.89 -0.77 -16.07
C VAL A 89 1.70 -1.85 -17.13
N ASP A 90 2.51 -2.90 -17.02
CA ASP A 90 2.48 -4.06 -17.90
C ASP A 90 1.40 -5.07 -17.49
N VAL A 91 1.08 -5.13 -16.19
CA VAL A 91 0.10 -6.08 -15.62
C VAL A 91 -0.71 -5.42 -14.51
N ILE A 92 -2.02 -5.66 -14.51
CA ILE A 92 -2.92 -5.24 -13.44
C ILE A 92 -3.33 -6.45 -12.61
N LEU A 93 -3.10 -6.39 -11.30
CA LEU A 93 -3.61 -7.36 -10.33
C LEU A 93 -4.88 -6.80 -9.69
N TRP A 94 -6.03 -7.32 -10.09
CA TRP A 94 -7.29 -6.92 -9.46
C TRP A 94 -7.61 -7.86 -8.30
N LEU A 95 -7.47 -7.34 -7.07
CA LEU A 95 -7.74 -8.09 -5.85
C LEU A 95 -9.20 -7.97 -5.43
N VAL A 96 -9.79 -9.12 -5.16
CA VAL A 96 -11.15 -9.25 -4.64
C VAL A 96 -11.19 -10.21 -3.45
N GLU A 97 -12.23 -10.10 -2.63
CA GLU A 97 -12.51 -11.10 -1.59
C GLU A 97 -13.35 -12.24 -2.17
N PRO A 98 -13.31 -13.44 -1.56
CA PRO A 98 -14.08 -14.59 -2.04
C PRO A 98 -15.57 -14.40 -1.72
N THR A 99 -16.31 -13.89 -2.68
CA THR A 99 -17.76 -13.62 -2.58
C THR A 99 -18.47 -13.84 -3.91
N ASN A 100 -19.71 -14.30 -3.84
CA ASN A 100 -20.58 -14.42 -5.00
C ASN A 100 -21.34 -13.12 -5.33
N PHE A 101 -21.10 -12.06 -4.55
CA PHE A 101 -21.76 -10.76 -4.74
C PHE A 101 -20.79 -9.71 -5.25
N ILE A 102 -21.07 -9.16 -6.42
CA ILE A 102 -20.33 -8.06 -7.02
C ILE A 102 -21.04 -6.76 -6.65
N GLY A 103 -20.45 -6.02 -5.70
CA GLY A 103 -20.99 -4.77 -5.20
C GLY A 103 -20.74 -3.57 -6.12
N ALA A 104 -21.24 -2.41 -5.73
CA ALA A 104 -21.06 -1.17 -6.51
C ALA A 104 -19.58 -0.77 -6.67
N GLY A 105 -18.76 -1.06 -5.66
CA GLY A 105 -17.31 -0.79 -5.72
C GLY A 105 -16.59 -1.64 -6.75
N GLU A 106 -16.87 -2.94 -6.81
CA GLU A 106 -16.34 -3.84 -7.84
C GLU A 106 -16.84 -3.45 -9.24
N ARG A 107 -18.12 -3.12 -9.38
CA ARG A 107 -18.68 -2.68 -10.68
C ARG A 107 -17.99 -1.43 -11.19
N HIS A 108 -17.68 -0.49 -10.33
CA HIS A 108 -16.91 0.71 -10.71
C HIS A 108 -15.52 0.34 -11.22
N ILE A 109 -14.81 -0.59 -10.54
CA ILE A 109 -13.50 -1.07 -10.99
C ILE A 109 -13.61 -1.81 -12.32
N ILE A 110 -14.60 -2.67 -12.50
CA ILE A 110 -14.87 -3.39 -13.77
C ILE A 110 -15.01 -2.40 -14.92
N GLU A 111 -15.77 -1.31 -14.75
CA GLU A 111 -15.95 -0.30 -15.79
C GLU A 111 -14.67 0.46 -16.14
N GLN A 112 -13.74 0.60 -15.20
CA GLN A 112 -12.41 1.15 -15.48
C GLN A 112 -11.53 0.13 -16.21
N LEU A 113 -11.53 -1.13 -15.77
CA LEU A 113 -10.74 -2.21 -16.38
C LEU A 113 -11.16 -2.52 -17.81
N LYS A 114 -12.46 -2.36 -18.15
CA LYS A 114 -12.95 -2.51 -19.53
C LYS A 114 -12.36 -1.48 -20.51
N LYS A 115 -11.80 -0.38 -20.00
CA LYS A 115 -11.20 0.69 -20.83
C LYS A 115 -9.71 0.49 -21.05
N THR A 116 -9.03 -0.33 -20.27
CA THR A 116 -7.62 -0.62 -20.42
C THR A 116 -7.37 -1.75 -21.40
N ARG A 117 -6.18 -1.74 -22.02
CA ARG A 117 -5.65 -2.86 -22.83
C ARG A 117 -4.63 -3.68 -22.06
N THR A 118 -4.26 -3.22 -20.87
CA THR A 118 -3.28 -3.90 -20.01
C THR A 118 -3.84 -5.25 -19.54
N PRO A 119 -3.05 -6.32 -19.57
CA PRO A 119 -3.42 -7.62 -19.05
C PRO A 119 -3.91 -7.54 -17.59
N VAL A 120 -5.06 -8.16 -17.31
CA VAL A 120 -5.65 -8.19 -15.96
C VAL A 120 -5.62 -9.61 -15.41
N ILE A 121 -4.96 -9.77 -14.27
CA ILE A 121 -5.01 -10.99 -13.46
C ILE A 121 -5.99 -10.77 -12.31
N LEU A 122 -7.04 -11.59 -12.23
CA LEU A 122 -7.94 -11.60 -11.09
C LEU A 122 -7.29 -12.35 -9.93
N VAL A 123 -7.14 -11.70 -8.79
CA VAL A 123 -6.59 -12.30 -7.58
C VAL A 123 -7.70 -12.42 -6.53
N ILE A 124 -8.21 -13.62 -6.31
CA ILE A 124 -9.20 -13.91 -5.26
C ILE A 124 -8.42 -14.13 -3.96
N ASN A 125 -8.30 -13.09 -3.16
CA ASN A 125 -7.52 -13.12 -1.91
C ASN A 125 -8.37 -13.60 -0.72
N LYS A 126 -7.72 -13.90 0.41
CA LYS A 126 -8.32 -14.39 1.67
C LYS A 126 -9.01 -15.76 1.52
N THR A 127 -8.46 -16.62 0.68
CA THR A 127 -8.99 -17.99 0.50
C THR A 127 -8.94 -18.83 1.78
N ASP A 128 -8.11 -18.44 2.76
CA ASP A 128 -8.05 -19.00 4.11
C ASP A 128 -9.32 -18.79 4.94
N THR A 129 -10.23 -17.92 4.51
CA THR A 129 -11.50 -17.60 5.22
C THR A 129 -12.70 -18.39 4.71
N VAL A 130 -12.55 -19.18 3.63
CA VAL A 130 -13.62 -19.92 2.98
C VAL A 130 -13.22 -21.39 2.75
N LYS A 131 -14.19 -22.23 2.42
CA LYS A 131 -13.92 -23.62 2.04
C LYS A 131 -13.36 -23.68 0.63
N LYS A 132 -12.46 -24.63 0.37
CA LYS A 132 -11.83 -24.81 -0.97
C LYS A 132 -12.88 -25.08 -2.06
N ASP A 133 -13.93 -25.82 -1.75
CA ASP A 133 -14.99 -26.17 -2.70
C ASP A 133 -15.80 -24.95 -3.17
N ASP A 134 -15.86 -23.90 -2.35
CA ASP A 134 -16.60 -22.66 -2.69
C ASP A 134 -15.81 -21.77 -3.68
N ILE A 135 -14.49 -21.97 -3.82
CA ILE A 135 -13.63 -21.11 -4.64
C ILE A 135 -14.04 -21.12 -6.12
N LEU A 136 -14.47 -22.27 -6.64
CA LEU A 136 -14.93 -22.40 -8.04
C LEU A 136 -16.16 -21.53 -8.31
N ALA A 137 -17.09 -21.43 -7.35
CA ALA A 137 -18.27 -20.57 -7.49
C ALA A 137 -17.90 -19.09 -7.54
N PHE A 138 -16.88 -18.67 -6.79
CA PHE A 138 -16.36 -17.28 -6.85
C PHE A 138 -15.70 -17.00 -8.20
N ILE A 139 -14.87 -17.90 -8.69
CA ILE A 139 -14.27 -17.81 -10.02
C ILE A 139 -15.37 -17.66 -11.09
N ASP A 140 -16.40 -18.50 -11.05
CA ASP A 140 -17.51 -18.48 -11.99
C ASP A 140 -18.32 -17.18 -11.96
N THR A 141 -18.38 -16.53 -10.81
CA THR A 141 -19.02 -15.23 -10.66
C THR A 141 -18.25 -14.12 -11.37
N TYR A 142 -16.94 -14.05 -11.18
CA TYR A 142 -16.11 -12.97 -11.71
C TYR A 142 -15.76 -13.14 -13.19
N ARG A 143 -15.53 -14.36 -13.68
CA ARG A 143 -15.15 -14.62 -15.08
C ARG A 143 -16.22 -14.18 -16.11
N LYS A 144 -17.44 -13.92 -15.66
CA LYS A 144 -18.53 -13.43 -16.52
C LYS A 144 -18.50 -11.91 -16.73
N GLU A 145 -17.73 -11.19 -15.94
CA GLU A 145 -17.71 -9.72 -15.92
C GLU A 145 -16.61 -9.13 -16.81
N LEU A 146 -15.48 -9.82 -16.94
CA LEU A 146 -14.32 -9.40 -17.72
C LEU A 146 -13.52 -10.63 -18.19
N ASP A 147 -12.86 -10.50 -19.33
CA ASP A 147 -11.93 -11.50 -19.84
C ASP A 147 -10.58 -11.35 -19.14
N PHE A 148 -10.33 -12.20 -18.14
CA PHE A 148 -9.09 -12.20 -17.38
C PHE A 148 -8.05 -13.10 -18.04
N GLN A 149 -6.79 -12.64 -18.08
CA GLN A 149 -5.68 -13.48 -18.56
C GLN A 149 -5.43 -14.66 -17.64
N GLU A 150 -5.54 -14.44 -16.33
CA GLU A 150 -5.41 -15.49 -15.31
C GLU A 150 -6.38 -15.19 -14.15
N ILE A 151 -6.78 -16.25 -13.43
CA ILE A 151 -7.53 -16.13 -12.17
C ILE A 151 -6.80 -16.95 -11.12
N VAL A 152 -6.26 -16.28 -10.11
CA VAL A 152 -5.42 -16.92 -9.09
C VAL A 152 -6.02 -16.72 -7.70
N PRO A 153 -6.59 -17.78 -7.10
CA PRO A 153 -6.97 -17.76 -5.69
C PRO A 153 -5.73 -17.78 -4.79
N VAL A 154 -5.63 -16.85 -3.84
CA VAL A 154 -4.48 -16.73 -2.94
C VAL A 154 -4.90 -16.51 -1.49
N SER A 155 -4.03 -16.84 -0.55
CA SER A 155 -4.07 -16.29 0.81
C SER A 155 -2.80 -15.46 1.06
N ALA A 156 -2.92 -14.14 0.95
CA ALA A 156 -1.82 -13.24 1.26
C ALA A 156 -1.33 -13.38 2.71
N LEU A 157 -2.24 -13.73 3.63
CA LEU A 157 -1.91 -13.94 5.04
C LEU A 157 -1.05 -15.19 5.26
N LYS A 158 -1.41 -16.31 4.62
CA LYS A 158 -0.71 -17.60 4.77
C LYS A 158 0.39 -17.82 3.75
N GLY A 159 0.36 -17.10 2.61
CA GLY A 159 1.28 -17.28 1.49
C GLY A 159 0.84 -18.35 0.49
N ASP A 160 -0.41 -18.84 0.59
CA ASP A 160 -0.90 -19.86 -0.31
C ASP A 160 -1.01 -19.32 -1.74
N ASN A 161 -0.45 -20.03 -2.73
CA ASN A 161 -0.41 -19.69 -4.17
C ASN A 161 0.27 -18.36 -4.52
N THR A 162 1.09 -17.79 -3.65
CA THR A 162 1.81 -16.54 -3.96
C THR A 162 2.91 -16.74 -5.00
N ASP A 163 3.58 -17.86 -5.00
CA ASP A 163 4.54 -18.30 -6.02
C ASP A 163 3.88 -18.52 -7.39
N VAL A 164 2.72 -19.14 -7.44
CA VAL A 164 1.92 -19.26 -8.68
C VAL A 164 1.56 -17.89 -9.22
N LEU A 165 1.17 -16.93 -8.35
CA LEU A 165 0.87 -15.58 -8.76
C LEU A 165 2.09 -14.87 -9.36
N ILE A 166 3.28 -15.02 -8.76
CA ILE A 166 4.54 -14.47 -9.29
C ILE A 166 4.79 -15.00 -10.71
N GLN A 167 4.67 -16.31 -10.92
CA GLN A 167 4.86 -16.94 -12.24
C GLN A 167 3.82 -16.40 -13.27
N CYS A 168 2.56 -16.24 -12.86
CA CYS A 168 1.54 -15.62 -13.71
C CYS A 168 1.92 -14.17 -14.10
N ILE A 169 2.43 -13.37 -13.16
CA ILE A 169 2.87 -12.00 -13.46
C ILE A 169 4.02 -12.01 -14.47
N LEU A 170 5.09 -12.77 -14.20
CA LEU A 170 6.26 -12.86 -15.07
C LEU A 170 5.91 -13.29 -16.50
N LYS A 171 4.87 -14.11 -16.70
CA LYS A 171 4.40 -14.52 -18.01
C LYS A 171 4.04 -13.34 -18.90
N TYR A 172 3.46 -12.28 -18.34
CA TYR A 172 2.95 -11.11 -19.06
C TYR A 172 3.91 -9.91 -19.06
N LEU A 173 5.05 -9.98 -18.34
CA LEU A 173 6.05 -8.93 -18.41
C LEU A 173 6.87 -9.00 -19.71
N PRO A 174 7.31 -7.86 -20.23
CA PRO A 174 8.19 -7.79 -21.38
C PRO A 174 9.59 -8.34 -21.07
N TYR A 175 10.30 -8.75 -22.12
CA TYR A 175 11.73 -9.05 -22.02
C TYR A 175 12.52 -7.75 -21.93
N GLY A 176 13.43 -7.66 -20.98
CA GLY A 176 14.25 -6.47 -20.76
C GLY A 176 15.19 -6.61 -19.57
N PRO A 177 16.15 -5.70 -19.42
CA PRO A 177 17.07 -5.68 -18.28
C PRO A 177 16.32 -5.28 -16.99
N ALA A 178 16.91 -5.56 -15.83
CA ALA A 178 16.43 -5.07 -14.55
C ALA A 178 16.42 -3.53 -14.53
N PHE A 179 15.38 -2.93 -13.93
CA PHE A 179 15.25 -1.49 -13.73
C PHE A 179 16.04 -1.00 -12.52
N TYR A 180 16.20 -1.86 -11.53
CA TYR A 180 16.82 -1.56 -10.24
C TYR A 180 17.90 -2.56 -9.93
N ASP A 181 18.86 -2.14 -9.08
CA ASP A 181 19.87 -3.04 -8.54
C ASP A 181 19.24 -4.19 -7.75
N GLU A 182 19.91 -5.32 -7.70
CA GLU A 182 19.41 -6.58 -7.13
C GLU A 182 18.97 -6.45 -5.67
N ASP A 183 19.66 -5.62 -4.90
CA ASP A 183 19.38 -5.37 -3.48
C ASP A 183 18.28 -4.31 -3.24
N THR A 184 17.77 -3.68 -4.29
CA THR A 184 16.74 -2.65 -4.17
C THR A 184 15.40 -3.28 -3.88
N ILE A 185 14.80 -2.91 -2.74
CA ILE A 185 13.48 -3.39 -2.32
C ILE A 185 12.40 -2.34 -2.51
N THR A 186 12.73 -1.06 -2.36
CA THR A 186 11.82 0.08 -2.53
C THR A 186 12.60 1.35 -2.82
N ASP A 187 11.97 2.28 -3.51
CA ASP A 187 12.48 3.65 -3.73
C ASP A 187 12.03 4.64 -2.63
N GLN A 188 11.19 4.16 -1.68
CA GLN A 188 10.64 5.03 -0.66
C GLN A 188 11.73 5.52 0.32
N PRO A 189 11.82 6.84 0.58
CA PRO A 189 12.72 7.35 1.60
C PRO A 189 12.43 6.73 2.96
N MET A 190 13.46 6.32 3.69
CA MET A 190 13.35 5.67 5.00
C MET A 190 12.47 6.48 5.97
N ARG A 191 12.57 7.82 5.95
CA ARG A 191 11.71 8.71 6.77
C ARG A 191 10.23 8.53 6.49
N GLN A 192 9.87 8.26 5.25
CA GLN A 192 8.47 8.08 4.86
C GLN A 192 7.95 6.73 5.36
N ILE A 193 8.74 5.68 5.27
CA ILE A 193 8.38 4.36 5.81
C ILE A 193 8.20 4.44 7.33
N VAL A 194 9.10 5.12 8.04
CA VAL A 194 8.97 5.37 9.50
C VAL A 194 7.68 6.13 9.82
N ALA A 195 7.37 7.19 9.07
CA ALA A 195 6.14 7.96 9.26
C ALA A 195 4.90 7.08 9.07
N GLU A 196 4.90 6.22 8.05
CA GLU A 196 3.80 5.30 7.78
C GLU A 196 3.68 4.22 8.87
N LEU A 197 4.77 3.66 9.38
CA LEU A 197 4.73 2.71 10.50
C LEU A 197 4.10 3.33 11.76
N ILE A 198 4.43 4.59 12.07
CA ILE A 198 3.79 5.33 13.17
C ILE A 198 2.30 5.55 12.87
N ARG A 199 1.95 5.94 11.63
CA ARG A 199 0.57 6.15 11.20
C ARG A 199 -0.24 4.86 11.28
N GLU A 200 0.33 3.71 10.93
CA GLU A 200 -0.33 2.40 11.07
C GLU A 200 -0.76 2.14 12.53
N LYS A 201 0.10 2.40 13.51
CA LYS A 201 -0.24 2.18 14.92
C LYS A 201 -1.32 3.15 15.38
N ALA A 202 -1.27 4.40 14.92
CA ALA A 202 -2.33 5.36 15.19
C ALA A 202 -3.65 4.92 14.53
N LEU A 203 -3.66 4.44 13.29
CA LEU A 203 -4.84 3.88 12.63
C LEU A 203 -5.47 2.71 13.40
N ARG A 204 -4.65 1.82 13.95
CA ARG A 204 -5.11 0.64 14.70
C ARG A 204 -5.66 0.98 16.08
N LEU A 205 -5.07 1.97 16.77
CA LEU A 205 -5.38 2.31 18.15
C LEU A 205 -6.46 3.38 18.29
N LEU A 206 -6.65 4.23 17.29
CA LEU A 206 -7.66 5.28 17.28
C LEU A 206 -8.96 4.77 16.63
N SER A 207 -10.08 5.39 17.00
CA SER A 207 -11.42 5.00 16.56
C SER A 207 -12.15 6.14 15.83
N GLU A 208 -13.33 5.85 15.31
CA GLU A 208 -14.23 6.78 14.63
C GLU A 208 -13.55 7.52 13.47
N GLU A 209 -13.73 8.83 13.35
CA GLU A 209 -13.22 9.66 12.26
C GLU A 209 -11.76 10.11 12.46
N ILE A 210 -11.18 9.95 13.66
CA ILE A 210 -9.84 10.45 13.97
C ILE A 210 -8.76 9.83 13.07
N PRO A 211 -8.75 8.50 12.84
CA PRO A 211 -7.75 7.87 11.99
C PRO A 211 -7.70 8.42 10.56
N HIS A 212 -8.84 8.84 10.04
CA HIS A 212 -8.94 9.36 8.67
C HIS A 212 -8.39 10.78 8.52
N GLY A 213 -8.34 11.55 9.62
CA GLY A 213 -7.86 12.94 9.68
C GLY A 213 -6.44 13.09 10.20
N ILE A 214 -5.62 12.04 10.27
CA ILE A 214 -4.23 12.15 10.71
C ILE A 214 -3.23 12.05 9.55
N ALA A 215 -2.12 12.76 9.68
CA ALA A 215 -0.88 12.54 8.92
C ALA A 215 0.28 12.42 9.91
N VAL A 216 1.41 11.87 9.48
CA VAL A 216 2.63 11.78 10.29
C VAL A 216 3.79 12.35 9.49
N THR A 217 4.57 13.21 10.12
CA THR A 217 5.82 13.75 9.57
C THR A 217 6.98 13.37 10.46
N VAL A 218 8.13 13.04 9.86
CA VAL A 218 9.39 12.83 10.58
C VAL A 218 10.25 14.07 10.38
N GLU A 219 10.40 14.88 11.41
CA GLU A 219 11.17 16.13 11.37
C GLU A 219 12.67 15.87 11.45
N ASN A 220 13.06 14.93 12.30
CA ASN A 220 14.45 14.57 12.51
C ASN A 220 14.64 13.06 12.53
N MET A 221 15.69 12.59 11.88
CA MET A 221 16.14 11.20 11.92
C MET A 221 17.67 11.21 11.83
N LYS A 222 18.31 10.91 12.96
CA LYS A 222 19.77 11.05 13.08
C LYS A 222 20.37 9.86 13.81
N GLU A 223 21.29 9.20 13.16
CA GLU A 223 22.07 8.12 13.74
C GLU A 223 23.13 8.67 14.71
N ARG A 224 23.20 8.05 15.89
CA ARG A 224 24.21 8.31 16.92
C ARG A 224 24.79 6.98 17.40
N GLY A 225 25.83 6.52 16.73
CA GLY A 225 26.44 5.23 17.02
C GLY A 225 25.47 4.07 16.75
N ARG A 226 25.00 3.41 17.81
CA ARG A 226 24.07 2.25 17.69
C ARG A 226 22.60 2.61 17.90
N ILE A 227 22.27 3.89 17.98
CA ILE A 227 20.90 4.38 18.25
C ILE A 227 20.55 5.43 17.20
N CYS A 228 19.36 5.32 16.64
CA CYS A 228 18.76 6.34 15.80
C CYS A 228 17.78 7.19 16.61
N ASP A 229 18.04 8.50 16.72
CA ASP A 229 17.10 9.47 17.28
C ASP A 229 16.09 9.86 16.22
N ILE A 230 14.81 9.63 16.49
CA ILE A 230 13.70 9.94 15.59
C ILE A 230 12.71 10.87 16.28
N GLU A 231 12.45 12.00 15.66
CA GLU A 231 11.43 12.96 16.07
C GLU A 231 10.33 13.00 15.04
N ALA A 232 9.10 12.71 15.46
CA ALA A 232 7.96 12.69 14.55
C ALA A 232 6.72 13.36 15.17
N THR A 233 5.90 13.93 14.29
CA THR A 233 4.68 14.63 14.68
C THR A 233 3.45 13.97 14.04
N ILE A 234 2.48 13.63 14.86
CA ILE A 234 1.14 13.24 14.40
C ILE A 234 0.33 14.52 14.21
N ILE A 235 -0.09 14.77 12.98
CA ILE A 235 -0.94 15.92 12.60
C ILE A 235 -2.39 15.49 12.69
N CYS A 236 -3.25 16.33 13.24
CA CYS A 236 -4.71 16.13 13.27
C CYS A 236 -5.43 17.45 12.96
N GLU A 237 -6.75 17.40 12.69
CA GLU A 237 -7.50 18.58 12.24
C GLU A 237 -8.11 19.40 13.38
N ARG A 238 -8.34 18.81 14.56
CA ARG A 238 -9.09 19.45 15.66
C ARG A 238 -8.39 19.26 17.01
N ASP A 239 -8.57 20.21 17.92
CA ASP A 239 -8.02 20.14 19.28
C ASP A 239 -8.64 18.96 20.08
N SER A 240 -9.91 18.62 19.86
CA SER A 240 -10.54 17.43 20.42
C SER A 240 -9.83 16.16 19.99
N HIS A 241 -9.44 16.05 18.71
CA HIS A 241 -8.66 14.91 18.20
C HIS A 241 -7.28 14.84 18.84
N LYS A 242 -6.60 15.99 19.00
CA LYS A 242 -5.32 16.08 19.69
C LYS A 242 -5.40 15.50 21.11
N GLY A 243 -6.43 15.88 21.85
CA GLY A 243 -6.64 15.34 23.22
C GLY A 243 -6.78 13.82 23.24
N ILE A 244 -7.51 13.24 22.28
CA ILE A 244 -7.70 11.78 22.17
C ILE A 244 -6.41 11.07 21.74
N ILE A 245 -5.65 11.63 20.79
CA ILE A 245 -4.36 11.07 20.32
C ILE A 245 -3.32 11.09 21.45
N ILE A 246 -3.29 12.11 22.28
CA ILE A 246 -2.42 12.18 23.44
C ILE A 246 -2.92 11.19 24.53
N GLY A 247 -4.21 11.20 24.79
CA GLY A 247 -4.86 10.39 25.83
C GLY A 247 -4.56 10.90 27.24
N LYS A 248 -5.22 10.31 28.24
CA LYS A 248 -5.05 10.69 29.66
C LYS A 248 -3.58 10.50 30.07
N GLY A 249 -2.93 11.58 30.51
CA GLY A 249 -1.52 11.55 30.91
C GLY A 249 -0.55 11.08 29.81
N GLY A 250 -0.90 11.24 28.52
CA GLY A 250 -0.04 10.85 27.40
C GLY A 250 -0.05 9.35 27.06
N GLN A 251 -0.93 8.56 27.68
CA GLN A 251 -0.92 7.09 27.57
C GLN A 251 -1.17 6.59 26.15
N MET A 252 -2.05 7.23 25.37
CA MET A 252 -2.34 6.79 24.01
C MET A 252 -1.15 7.08 23.09
N LEU A 253 -0.56 8.26 23.17
CA LEU A 253 0.62 8.62 22.39
C LEU A 253 1.81 7.71 22.73
N LYS A 254 2.02 7.41 24.02
CA LYS A 254 3.04 6.44 24.46
C LYS A 254 2.77 5.04 23.89
N LYS A 255 1.49 4.60 23.84
CA LYS A 255 1.12 3.30 23.28
C LYS A 255 1.40 3.24 21.76
N ILE A 256 1.08 4.31 21.02
CA ILE A 256 1.41 4.41 19.60
C ILE A 256 2.92 4.27 19.40
N GLY A 257 3.73 5.04 20.12
CA GLY A 257 5.19 5.00 20.01
C GLY A 257 5.79 3.65 20.40
N SER A 258 5.30 3.04 21.49
CA SER A 258 5.79 1.73 21.97
C SER A 258 5.48 0.58 21.01
N GLN A 259 4.39 0.68 20.24
CA GLN A 259 4.05 -0.31 19.21
C GLN A 259 4.77 -0.05 17.86
N ALA A 260 5.09 1.21 17.56
CA ALA A 260 5.82 1.54 16.33
C ALA A 260 7.31 1.22 16.44
N ARG A 261 7.91 1.51 17.61
CA ARG A 261 9.36 1.39 17.80
C ARG A 261 9.96 0.04 17.43
N PRO A 262 9.42 -1.13 17.84
CA PRO A 262 10.02 -2.42 17.50
C PRO A 262 10.09 -2.67 15.99
N GLU A 263 9.05 -2.28 15.24
CA GLU A 263 9.03 -2.45 13.77
C GLU A 263 9.99 -1.49 13.08
N ILE A 264 10.18 -0.28 13.63
CA ILE A 264 11.18 0.66 13.14
C ILE A 264 12.60 0.16 13.46
N GLU A 265 12.84 -0.38 14.66
CA GLU A 265 14.12 -0.99 15.06
C GLU A 265 14.48 -2.19 14.16
N ASP A 266 13.50 -3.04 13.84
CA ASP A 266 13.66 -4.18 12.95
C ASP A 266 14.03 -3.75 11.52
N MET A 267 13.33 -2.74 11.00
CA MET A 267 13.58 -2.19 9.67
C MET A 267 14.95 -1.49 9.55
N LEU A 268 15.37 -0.76 10.60
CA LEU A 268 16.64 -0.03 10.61
C LEU A 268 17.82 -0.88 11.08
N GLU A 269 17.57 -2.09 11.57
CA GLU A 269 18.56 -2.98 12.20
C GLU A 269 19.33 -2.31 13.34
N MET A 270 18.71 -1.31 14.01
CA MET A 270 19.33 -0.58 15.13
C MET A 270 18.30 -0.14 16.17
N LYS A 271 18.79 0.21 17.37
CA LYS A 271 17.96 0.75 18.43
C LYS A 271 17.42 2.13 18.07
N VAL A 272 16.21 2.43 18.52
CA VAL A 272 15.52 3.69 18.22
C VAL A 272 15.07 4.41 19.48
N ASN A 273 15.45 5.69 19.57
CA ASN A 273 14.86 6.63 20.51
C ASN A 273 13.78 7.45 19.78
N LEU A 274 12.51 6.99 19.92
CA LEU A 274 11.37 7.59 19.25
C LEU A 274 10.68 8.62 20.13
N GLN A 275 10.61 9.87 19.67
CA GLN A 275 9.88 10.96 20.30
C GLN A 275 8.71 11.38 19.41
N LEU A 276 7.51 11.46 20.00
CA LEU A 276 6.28 11.78 19.30
C LEU A 276 5.62 13.03 19.85
N TRP A 277 5.18 13.90 18.95
CA TRP A 277 4.36 15.07 19.23
C TRP A 277 3.03 15.02 18.50
N VAL A 278 2.08 15.86 18.92
CA VAL A 278 0.79 16.02 18.26
C VAL A 278 0.56 17.51 17.97
N LYS A 279 0.30 17.83 16.69
CA LYS A 279 -0.01 19.19 16.24
C LYS A 279 -1.36 19.25 15.54
N VAL A 280 -2.09 20.35 15.75
CA VAL A 280 -3.34 20.63 15.03
C VAL A 280 -3.04 21.46 13.80
N LYS A 281 -3.54 21.01 12.65
CA LYS A 281 -3.58 21.75 11.38
C LYS A 281 -4.99 21.63 10.82
N LYS A 282 -5.79 22.67 11.03
CA LYS A 282 -7.19 22.74 10.61
C LYS A 282 -7.28 22.53 9.09
N ASP A 283 -8.25 21.73 8.69
CA ASP A 283 -8.62 21.47 7.29
C ASP A 283 -7.43 21.10 6.37
N TRP A 284 -6.41 20.42 6.94
CA TRP A 284 -5.21 20.07 6.19
C TRP A 284 -5.50 19.18 4.96
N ARG A 285 -6.55 18.37 5.02
CA ARG A 285 -6.96 17.49 3.91
C ARG A 285 -7.53 18.25 2.70
N ASP A 286 -7.88 19.52 2.87
CA ASP A 286 -8.40 20.42 1.83
C ASP A 286 -7.43 21.53 1.46
N SER A 287 -6.18 21.49 1.97
CA SER A 287 -5.13 22.48 1.71
C SER A 287 -4.03 21.89 0.82
N ASP A 288 -3.88 22.39 -0.41
CA ASP A 288 -2.83 21.91 -1.34
C ASP A 288 -1.43 22.10 -0.78
N ILE A 289 -1.19 23.21 -0.05
CA ILE A 289 0.11 23.50 0.58
C ILE A 289 0.41 22.46 1.67
N LEU A 290 -0.57 22.15 2.54
CA LEU A 290 -0.37 21.20 3.62
C LEU A 290 -0.29 19.76 3.09
N LEU A 291 -1.08 19.42 2.08
CA LEU A 291 -0.98 18.12 1.40
C LEU A 291 0.44 17.91 0.88
N LYS A 292 0.98 18.87 0.13
CA LYS A 292 2.36 18.80 -0.38
C LYS A 292 3.39 18.68 0.76
N ASN A 293 3.23 19.45 1.84
CA ASN A 293 4.15 19.41 2.99
C ASN A 293 4.12 18.09 3.75
N PHE A 294 3.01 17.33 3.66
CA PHE A 294 2.86 16.03 4.30
C PHE A 294 3.14 14.86 3.35
N GLY A 295 3.72 15.13 2.16
CA GLY A 295 4.14 14.10 1.21
C GLY A 295 3.02 13.64 0.24
N TYR A 296 1.94 14.41 0.11
CA TYR A 296 0.87 14.16 -0.87
C TYR A 296 0.96 15.17 -2.02
N ASN A 297 1.96 15.01 -2.88
CA ASN A 297 2.23 15.97 -3.95
C ASN A 297 1.71 15.43 -5.30
N PRO A 298 0.78 16.14 -5.98
CA PRO A 298 0.28 15.71 -7.29
C PRO A 298 1.37 15.55 -8.37
N LYS A 299 2.48 16.29 -8.25
CA LYS A 299 3.60 16.18 -9.20
C LYS A 299 4.35 14.84 -9.11
N ASP A 300 4.30 14.18 -7.94
CA ASP A 300 4.94 12.87 -7.76
C ASP A 300 4.17 11.75 -8.51
N ILE A 301 2.97 12.08 -9.05
CA ILE A 301 2.17 11.18 -9.90
C ILE A 301 2.66 11.25 -11.35
N GLU A 302 3.15 12.42 -11.79
CA GLU A 302 3.55 12.70 -13.18
C GLU A 302 5.01 12.32 -13.47
N MET A 303 5.83 12.05 -12.44
CA MET A 303 7.26 11.74 -12.58
C MET A 303 7.51 10.24 -12.83
N GLY A 304 6.84 9.68 -13.80
CA GLY A 304 7.06 8.34 -14.37
C GLY A 304 7.50 8.40 -15.84
N GLU A 305 7.93 9.61 -16.30
CA GLU A 305 8.56 9.81 -17.59
C GLU A 305 10.10 9.82 -17.49
#